data_4df2c39f0823c84a3fc03d753e54a864
#
_entry.id   4df2c39f0823c84a3fc03d753e54a864
#
_cell.length_a   1.000
_cell.length_b   1.000
_cell.length_c   1.000
_cell.angle_alpha   90.00
_cell.angle_beta   90.00
_cell.angle_gamma   90.00
#
_symmetry.space_group_name_H-M   'P 1'
#
loop_
_entity.id
_entity.type
_entity.pdbx_description
1 polymer ?
#
loop_
_entity_poly.entity_id
_entity_poly.type
_entity_poly.pdbx_seq_one_letter_code
_entity_poly.pdbx_strand_id
1 'polypeptide(L)'
;MIITPVIREDAIVRLEPLTAHHREELRPLADEAELWALTSLRGDGGHFDAWFDLMLANTQSAAQISHLVRRQSDGAAVGHSAYLVITPEHKRLEIGWTWYRADARGTRINPAAKRLLLGGAFEAGAERVELKTHHLNTRSQAAMTKMGATREGTLRHHLLCWTGEWRDTVFFSVLRDEWPTVKAGLDARLA
;
A
#
# COMPACT_ATOMS: atom_id res chain seq x y z
N MET A 1 -11.14 16.93 -1.15
CA MET A 1 -10.87 15.48 -1.15
C MET A 1 -11.18 14.92 0.23
N ILE A 2 -12.01 13.87 0.30
CA ILE A 2 -12.34 13.19 1.57
C ILE A 2 -12.15 11.70 1.33
N ILE A 3 -11.20 11.09 2.04
CA ILE A 3 -10.96 9.65 1.99
C ILE A 3 -11.64 9.02 3.21
N THR A 4 -12.53 8.07 2.98
CA THR A 4 -13.26 7.37 4.04
C THR A 4 -12.84 5.90 4.12
N PRO A 5 -12.82 5.31 5.33
CA PRO A 5 -12.53 3.89 5.52
C PRO A 5 -13.74 3.04 5.09
N VAL A 6 -13.80 2.68 3.81
CA VAL A 6 -14.85 1.82 3.23
C VAL A 6 -14.26 0.56 2.67
N ILE A 7 -15.05 -0.53 2.68
CA ILE A 7 -14.70 -1.76 1.99
C ILE A 7 -14.69 -1.49 0.48
N ARG A 8 -13.66 -2.00 -0.21
CA ARG A 8 -13.54 -2.00 -1.66
C ARG A 8 -13.23 -3.40 -2.12
N GLU A 9 -13.93 -3.88 -3.13
CA GLU A 9 -13.73 -5.25 -3.59
C GLU A 9 -13.96 -5.41 -5.09
N ASP A 10 -13.36 -6.47 -5.63
CA ASP A 10 -13.61 -7.00 -6.95
C ASP A 10 -13.62 -8.55 -6.88
N ALA A 11 -13.60 -9.25 -8.01
CA ALA A 11 -13.60 -10.72 -8.03
C ALA A 11 -12.30 -11.35 -7.48
N ILE A 12 -11.24 -10.57 -7.26
CA ILE A 12 -9.90 -11.05 -6.90
C ILE A 12 -9.56 -10.74 -5.45
N VAL A 13 -9.82 -9.50 -5.01
CA VAL A 13 -9.48 -9.04 -3.66
C VAL A 13 -10.60 -8.24 -3.02
N ARG A 14 -10.59 -8.26 -1.69
CA ARG A 14 -11.37 -7.37 -0.84
C ARG A 14 -10.41 -6.60 0.08
N LEU A 15 -10.55 -5.30 0.12
CA LEU A 15 -9.82 -4.38 0.99
C LEU A 15 -10.73 -4.01 2.15
N GLU A 16 -10.39 -4.45 3.35
CA GLU A 16 -11.17 -4.20 4.55
C GLU A 16 -10.44 -3.13 5.39
N PRO A 17 -11.09 -1.99 5.73
CA PRO A 17 -10.50 -1.04 6.65
C PRO A 17 -10.07 -1.72 7.94
N LEU A 18 -8.87 -1.40 8.43
CA LEU A 18 -8.26 -2.08 9.55
C LEU A 18 -9.08 -1.88 10.83
N THR A 19 -9.37 -2.99 11.51
CA THR A 19 -10.03 -3.03 12.81
C THR A 19 -9.24 -3.91 13.77
N ALA A 20 -9.52 -3.83 15.07
CA ALA A 20 -8.85 -4.64 16.08
C ALA A 20 -9.00 -6.17 15.84
N HIS A 21 -10.09 -6.58 15.19
CA HIS A 21 -10.36 -8.01 14.89
C HIS A 21 -9.35 -8.61 13.88
N HIS A 22 -8.70 -7.78 13.05
CA HIS A 22 -7.73 -8.25 12.07
C HIS A 22 -6.35 -8.56 12.65
N ARG A 23 -6.12 -8.29 13.95
CA ARG A 23 -4.81 -8.43 14.60
C ARG A 23 -4.23 -9.83 14.42
N GLU A 24 -4.98 -10.84 14.83
CA GLU A 24 -4.49 -12.21 14.82
C GLU A 24 -4.47 -12.85 13.43
N GLU A 25 -5.23 -12.29 12.48
CA GLU A 25 -5.13 -12.69 11.08
C GLU A 25 -3.85 -12.16 10.43
N LEU A 26 -3.42 -10.92 10.76
CA LEU A 26 -2.24 -10.29 10.18
C LEU A 26 -0.93 -10.72 10.84
N ARG A 27 -0.95 -11.09 12.14
CA ARG A 27 0.25 -11.44 12.90
C ARG A 27 1.12 -12.49 12.19
N PRO A 28 0.62 -13.69 11.85
CA PRO A 28 1.43 -14.72 11.19
C PRO A 28 1.88 -14.31 9.78
N LEU A 29 1.16 -13.40 9.11
CA LEU A 29 1.52 -12.93 7.78
C LEU A 29 2.63 -11.89 7.81
N ALA A 30 2.71 -11.12 8.89
CA ALA A 30 3.73 -10.10 9.12
C ALA A 30 5.04 -10.70 9.67
N ASP A 31 5.01 -11.94 10.16
CA ASP A 31 6.16 -12.60 10.80
C ASP A 31 7.16 -13.18 9.77
N GLU A 32 7.58 -12.31 8.86
CA GLU A 32 8.57 -12.58 7.83
C GLU A 32 9.55 -11.39 7.78
N ALA A 33 10.75 -11.54 8.35
CA ALA A 33 11.72 -10.46 8.53
C ALA A 33 12.08 -9.73 7.21
N GLU A 34 12.07 -10.44 6.07
CA GLU A 34 12.35 -9.85 4.75
C GLU A 34 11.34 -8.77 4.33
N LEU A 35 10.10 -8.82 4.84
CA LEU A 35 9.10 -7.78 4.56
C LEU A 35 9.55 -6.42 5.09
N TRP A 36 10.28 -6.40 6.17
CA TRP A 36 10.65 -5.22 6.95
C TRP A 36 12.07 -4.73 6.68
N ALA A 37 12.90 -5.51 5.97
CA ALA A 37 14.32 -5.22 5.78
C ALA A 37 14.61 -3.82 5.19
N LEU A 38 13.70 -3.27 4.36
CA LEU A 38 13.87 -2.00 3.66
C LEU A 38 12.82 -0.95 4.08
N THR A 39 12.29 -1.05 5.30
CA THR A 39 11.23 -0.18 5.82
C THR A 39 11.73 0.73 6.94
N SER A 40 10.98 1.78 7.27
CA SER A 40 11.26 2.67 8.40
C SER A 40 10.77 2.12 9.74
N LEU A 41 9.84 1.16 9.73
CA LEU A 41 9.32 0.48 10.92
C LEU A 41 9.45 -1.03 10.74
N ARG A 42 9.46 -1.73 11.85
CA ARG A 42 9.48 -3.17 11.92
C ARG A 42 8.16 -3.70 12.49
N GLY A 43 7.63 -4.78 11.93
CA GLY A 43 6.34 -5.36 12.36
C GLY A 43 6.34 -6.89 12.41
N ASP A 44 7.51 -7.55 12.47
CA ASP A 44 7.64 -9.00 12.68
C ASP A 44 7.89 -9.33 14.16
N GLY A 45 7.64 -10.56 14.56
CA GLY A 45 7.88 -11.07 15.89
C GLY A 45 7.31 -10.18 16.99
N GLY A 46 8.14 -9.84 17.97
CA GLY A 46 7.76 -8.97 19.11
C GLY A 46 7.47 -7.50 18.75
N HIS A 47 7.71 -7.08 17.50
CA HIS A 47 7.43 -5.73 17.02
C HIS A 47 6.02 -5.58 16.42
N PHE A 48 5.33 -6.69 16.20
CA PHE A 48 4.03 -6.69 15.50
C PHE A 48 2.98 -5.85 16.22
N ASP A 49 2.83 -6.00 17.52
CA ASP A 49 1.78 -5.30 18.28
C ASP A 49 1.95 -3.78 18.20
N ALA A 50 3.17 -3.29 18.37
CA ALA A 50 3.46 -1.85 18.29
C ALA A 50 3.17 -1.31 16.86
N TRP A 51 3.55 -2.06 15.83
CA TRP A 51 3.24 -1.71 14.45
C TRP A 51 1.72 -1.73 14.20
N PHE A 52 1.02 -2.78 14.62
CA PHE A 52 -0.42 -2.91 14.41
C PHE A 52 -1.21 -1.81 15.14
N ASP A 53 -0.85 -1.51 16.39
CA ASP A 53 -1.48 -0.45 17.18
C ASP A 53 -1.32 0.92 16.51
N LEU A 54 -0.13 1.21 15.97
CA LEU A 54 0.11 2.44 15.22
C LEU A 54 -0.77 2.51 13.95
N MET A 55 -0.87 1.42 13.18
CA MET A 55 -1.72 1.37 11.97
C MET A 55 -3.20 1.54 12.32
N LEU A 56 -3.65 0.92 13.40
CA LEU A 56 -5.03 0.99 13.87
C LEU A 56 -5.37 2.41 14.38
N ALA A 57 -4.53 2.99 15.22
CA ALA A 57 -4.72 4.34 15.76
C ALA A 57 -4.76 5.39 14.63
N ASN A 58 -3.85 5.31 13.66
CA ASN A 58 -3.84 6.19 12.50
C ASN A 58 -5.11 6.02 11.65
N THR A 59 -5.65 4.80 11.54
CA THR A 59 -6.90 4.54 10.80
C THR A 59 -8.11 5.13 11.54
N GLN A 60 -8.15 5.01 12.86
CA GLN A 60 -9.23 5.58 13.69
C GLN A 60 -9.25 7.11 13.68
N SER A 61 -8.08 7.73 13.64
CA SER A 61 -7.94 9.20 13.56
C SER A 61 -8.04 9.76 12.14
N ALA A 62 -8.18 8.89 11.13
CA ALA A 62 -8.13 9.24 9.70
C ALA A 62 -6.84 9.92 9.23
N ALA A 63 -5.77 9.88 10.03
CA ALA A 63 -4.43 10.33 9.61
C ALA A 63 -3.84 9.41 8.51
N GLN A 64 -4.30 8.15 8.50
CA GLN A 64 -3.99 7.13 7.51
C GLN A 64 -5.22 6.23 7.42
N ILE A 65 -5.41 5.50 6.32
CA ILE A 65 -6.44 4.45 6.24
C ILE A 65 -5.77 3.16 5.81
N SER A 66 -5.54 2.30 6.78
CA SER A 66 -4.98 0.96 6.58
C SER A 66 -6.06 -0.03 6.18
N HIS A 67 -5.69 -0.99 5.34
CA HIS A 67 -6.57 -2.06 4.89
C HIS A 67 -5.89 -3.41 5.05
N LEU A 68 -6.61 -4.38 5.62
CA LEU A 68 -6.32 -5.78 5.39
C LEU A 68 -6.70 -6.11 3.94
N VAL A 69 -5.82 -6.83 3.24
CA VAL A 69 -6.10 -7.36 1.91
C VAL A 69 -6.50 -8.82 2.02
N ARG A 70 -7.70 -9.14 1.56
CA ARG A 70 -8.25 -10.49 1.56
C ARG A 70 -8.35 -11.01 0.13
N ARG A 71 -7.96 -12.27 -0.10
CA ARG A 71 -8.11 -12.95 -1.38
C ARG A 71 -9.54 -13.50 -1.48
N GLN A 72 -10.27 -13.17 -2.55
CA GLN A 72 -11.68 -13.54 -2.70
C GLN A 72 -11.90 -15.05 -2.91
N SER A 73 -10.96 -15.75 -3.57
CA SER A 73 -11.15 -17.16 -3.92
C SER A 73 -11.26 -18.12 -2.73
N ASP A 74 -10.68 -17.77 -1.58
CA ASP A 74 -10.67 -18.61 -0.38
C ASP A 74 -10.93 -17.83 0.92
N GLY A 75 -11.15 -16.52 0.81
CA GLY A 75 -11.38 -15.66 1.96
C GLY A 75 -10.14 -15.41 2.84
N ALA A 76 -8.95 -15.87 2.44
CA ALA A 76 -7.75 -15.74 3.25
C ALA A 76 -7.24 -14.30 3.30
N ALA A 77 -6.83 -13.84 4.48
CA ALA A 77 -6.02 -12.64 4.62
C ALA A 77 -4.65 -12.88 3.93
N VAL A 78 -4.19 -11.94 3.10
CA VAL A 78 -2.96 -12.11 2.32
C VAL A 78 -1.98 -10.96 2.45
N GLY A 79 -2.32 -9.87 3.14
CA GLY A 79 -1.42 -8.75 3.34
C GLY A 79 -2.09 -7.48 3.79
N HIS A 80 -1.38 -6.38 3.60
CA HIS A 80 -1.77 -5.04 4.03
C HIS A 80 -1.44 -3.99 2.97
N SER A 81 -2.22 -2.92 2.91
CA SER A 81 -1.92 -1.70 2.15
C SER A 81 -2.65 -0.52 2.79
N ALA A 82 -2.15 0.71 2.59
CA ALA A 82 -2.74 1.88 3.23
C ALA A 82 -2.73 3.11 2.32
N TYR A 83 -3.71 4.00 2.55
CA TYR A 83 -3.62 5.41 2.21
C TYR A 83 -2.92 6.14 3.35
N LEU A 84 -1.93 6.94 3.05
CA LEU A 84 -1.17 7.75 4.01
C LEU A 84 -0.79 9.10 3.40
N VAL A 85 -0.25 10.00 4.20
CA VAL A 85 0.11 11.37 3.79
C VAL A 85 -1.09 12.05 3.09
N ILE A 86 -2.31 11.83 3.64
CA ILE A 86 -3.54 12.38 3.09
C ILE A 86 -3.52 13.90 3.28
N THR A 87 -3.45 14.65 2.17
CA THR A 87 -3.32 16.11 2.15
C THR A 87 -4.47 16.70 1.32
N PRO A 88 -5.65 16.94 1.94
CA PRO A 88 -6.86 17.34 1.23
C PRO A 88 -6.73 18.67 0.49
N GLU A 89 -6.03 19.64 1.07
CA GLU A 89 -5.79 20.97 0.50
C GLU A 89 -4.98 20.93 -0.80
N HIS A 90 -4.10 19.90 -0.95
CA HIS A 90 -3.35 19.66 -2.18
C HIS A 90 -3.92 18.52 -3.02
N LYS A 91 -5.06 17.95 -2.63
CA LYS A 91 -5.74 16.84 -3.31
C LYS A 91 -4.78 15.68 -3.63
N ARG A 92 -3.87 15.35 -2.72
CA ARG A 92 -2.89 14.28 -2.88
C ARG A 92 -2.88 13.34 -1.68
N LEU A 93 -2.43 12.12 -1.92
CA LEU A 93 -2.17 11.11 -0.93
C LEU A 93 -1.11 10.13 -1.43
N GLU A 94 -0.64 9.27 -0.54
CA GLU A 94 0.27 8.17 -0.88
C GLU A 94 -0.46 6.82 -0.69
N ILE A 95 -0.17 5.86 -1.55
CA ILE A 95 -0.48 4.44 -1.33
C ILE A 95 0.82 3.73 -0.93
N GLY A 96 0.90 3.31 0.33
CA GLY A 96 2.09 2.67 0.88
C GLY A 96 1.77 1.59 1.92
N TRP A 97 2.78 1.23 2.74
CA TRP A 97 2.69 0.12 3.70
C TRP A 97 2.16 -1.16 3.06
N THR A 98 2.48 -1.38 1.76
CA THR A 98 2.00 -2.54 1.01
C THR A 98 2.96 -3.71 1.16
N TRP A 99 2.46 -4.78 1.74
CA TRP A 99 3.16 -6.04 1.82
C TRP A 99 2.19 -7.21 1.72
N TYR A 100 2.68 -8.35 1.27
CA TYR A 100 1.91 -9.56 1.06
C TYR A 100 2.70 -10.78 1.51
N ARG A 101 1.99 -11.81 2.01
CA ARG A 101 2.55 -13.14 2.23
C ARG A 101 3.14 -13.72 0.93
N ALA A 102 4.06 -14.68 1.06
CA ALA A 102 4.87 -15.16 -0.06
C ALA A 102 4.03 -15.68 -1.25
N ASP A 103 2.97 -16.47 -1.00
CA ASP A 103 2.12 -17.06 -2.05
C ASP A 103 1.22 -16.04 -2.80
N ALA A 104 1.05 -14.85 -2.26
CA ALA A 104 0.30 -13.77 -2.91
C ALA A 104 1.20 -12.83 -3.75
N ARG A 105 2.54 -12.92 -3.58
CA ARG A 105 3.49 -12.10 -4.34
C ARG A 105 3.61 -12.61 -5.78
N GLY A 106 3.73 -11.68 -6.73
CA GLY A 106 3.85 -12.01 -8.16
C GLY A 106 2.53 -12.46 -8.82
N THR A 107 1.44 -12.50 -8.06
CA THR A 107 0.09 -12.86 -8.53
C THR A 107 -0.74 -11.63 -8.94
N ARG A 108 -2.02 -11.85 -9.25
CA ARG A 108 -3.00 -10.78 -9.56
C ARG A 108 -3.43 -9.95 -8.33
N ILE A 109 -3.06 -10.35 -7.11
CA ILE A 109 -3.48 -9.69 -5.85
C ILE A 109 -3.03 -8.22 -5.80
N ASN A 110 -1.72 -7.95 -6.00
CA ASN A 110 -1.23 -6.57 -5.92
C ASN A 110 -1.80 -5.66 -7.03
N PRO A 111 -1.86 -6.08 -8.32
CA PRO A 111 -2.55 -5.28 -9.34
C PRO A 111 -4.02 -4.99 -9.02
N ALA A 112 -4.79 -5.97 -8.53
CA ALA A 112 -6.18 -5.79 -8.15
C ALA A 112 -6.33 -4.80 -6.97
N ALA A 113 -5.54 -4.98 -5.91
CA ALA A 113 -5.53 -4.06 -4.76
C ALA A 113 -5.16 -2.63 -5.17
N LYS A 114 -4.13 -2.45 -6.01
CA LYS A 114 -3.72 -1.13 -6.51
C LYS A 114 -4.80 -0.48 -7.39
N ARG A 115 -5.48 -1.27 -8.23
CA ARG A 115 -6.60 -0.79 -9.04
C ARG A 115 -7.74 -0.24 -8.18
N LEU A 116 -8.10 -0.94 -7.11
CA LEU A 116 -9.14 -0.50 -6.16
C LEU A 116 -8.71 0.74 -5.36
N LEU A 117 -7.47 0.78 -4.88
CA LEU A 117 -6.96 1.93 -4.11
C LEU A 117 -6.81 3.18 -4.98
N LEU A 118 -6.22 3.07 -6.18
CA LEU A 118 -6.11 4.19 -7.11
C LEU A 118 -7.49 4.70 -7.51
N GLY A 119 -8.41 3.80 -7.90
CA GLY A 119 -9.79 4.15 -8.23
C GLY A 119 -10.46 4.90 -7.11
N GLY A 120 -10.41 4.37 -5.89
CA GLY A 120 -10.99 5.03 -4.72
C GLY A 120 -10.40 6.39 -4.38
N ALA A 121 -9.09 6.57 -4.58
CA ALA A 121 -8.44 7.86 -4.39
C ALA A 121 -8.94 8.92 -5.41
N PHE A 122 -8.98 8.55 -6.70
CA PHE A 122 -9.44 9.46 -7.75
C PHE A 122 -10.95 9.75 -7.68
N GLU A 123 -11.78 8.76 -7.32
CA GLU A 123 -13.21 8.95 -7.02
C GLU A 123 -13.43 9.95 -5.88
N ALA A 124 -12.59 9.90 -4.84
CA ALA A 124 -12.62 10.82 -3.70
C ALA A 124 -12.09 12.24 -4.03
N GLY A 125 -11.63 12.48 -5.26
CA GLY A 125 -11.18 13.79 -5.72
C GLY A 125 -9.69 14.03 -5.61
N ALA A 126 -8.85 12.98 -5.50
CA ALA A 126 -7.40 13.14 -5.60
C ALA A 126 -7.01 13.64 -7.00
N GLU A 127 -6.02 14.52 -7.08
CA GLU A 127 -5.35 14.94 -8.32
C GLU A 127 -4.04 14.17 -8.52
N ARG A 128 -3.47 13.67 -7.42
CA ARG A 128 -2.19 12.97 -7.42
C ARG A 128 -2.19 11.84 -6.39
N VAL A 129 -1.76 10.67 -6.79
CA VAL A 129 -1.48 9.53 -5.91
C VAL A 129 0.00 9.19 -5.98
N GLU A 130 0.67 9.27 -4.83
CA GLU A 130 2.09 8.98 -4.69
C GLU A 130 2.31 7.52 -4.31
N LEU A 131 3.44 6.97 -4.76
CA LEU A 131 3.98 5.69 -4.33
C LEU A 131 5.47 5.86 -4.12
N LYS A 132 6.01 5.25 -3.09
CA LYS A 132 7.45 5.35 -2.85
C LYS A 132 8.03 4.05 -2.33
N THR A 133 9.32 3.87 -2.56
CA THR A 133 10.03 2.67 -2.10
C THR A 133 11.49 2.97 -1.82
N HIS A 134 12.15 2.07 -1.09
CA HIS A 134 13.59 2.08 -0.89
C HIS A 134 14.32 1.91 -2.23
N HIS A 135 15.44 2.62 -2.44
CA HIS A 135 16.19 2.54 -3.71
C HIS A 135 16.71 1.13 -4.01
N LEU A 136 16.96 0.30 -3.00
CA LEU A 136 17.34 -1.11 -3.16
C LEU A 136 16.15 -2.05 -3.42
N ASN A 137 14.91 -1.61 -3.25
CA ASN A 137 13.72 -2.44 -3.51
C ASN A 137 13.36 -2.45 -4.99
N THR A 138 14.19 -3.12 -5.81
CA THR A 138 14.00 -3.19 -7.27
C THR A 138 12.69 -3.89 -7.65
N ARG A 139 12.22 -4.85 -6.84
CA ARG A 139 10.94 -5.52 -7.04
C ARG A 139 9.76 -4.55 -6.95
N SER A 140 9.76 -3.68 -5.93
CA SER A 140 8.72 -2.66 -5.78
C SER A 140 8.77 -1.63 -6.90
N GLN A 141 9.97 -1.16 -7.28
CA GLN A 141 10.14 -0.23 -8.40
C GLN A 141 9.60 -0.83 -9.70
N ALA A 142 9.95 -2.09 -10.02
CA ALA A 142 9.44 -2.78 -11.20
C ALA A 142 7.90 -2.94 -11.17
N ALA A 143 7.32 -3.22 -10.00
CA ALA A 143 5.86 -3.33 -9.86
C ALA A 143 5.15 -1.99 -10.12
N MET A 144 5.70 -0.87 -9.63
CA MET A 144 5.15 0.48 -9.87
C MET A 144 5.29 0.90 -11.33
N THR A 145 6.44 0.65 -11.96
CA THR A 145 6.63 0.89 -13.41
C THR A 145 5.66 0.05 -14.24
N LYS A 146 5.55 -1.26 -13.93
CA LYS A 146 4.62 -2.16 -14.65
C LYS A 146 3.15 -1.80 -14.48
N MET A 147 2.80 -1.11 -13.40
CA MET A 147 1.46 -0.57 -13.16
C MET A 147 1.17 0.67 -14.03
N GLY A 148 2.18 1.33 -14.53
CA GLY A 148 2.07 2.57 -15.32
C GLY A 148 2.31 3.84 -14.50
N ALA A 149 2.83 3.74 -13.27
CA ALA A 149 3.21 4.92 -12.50
C ALA A 149 4.49 5.57 -13.07
N THR A 150 4.50 6.89 -13.11
CA THR A 150 5.63 7.69 -13.56
C THR A 150 6.69 7.78 -12.46
N ARG A 151 7.95 7.44 -12.78
CA ARG A 151 9.08 7.64 -11.87
C ARG A 151 9.50 9.10 -11.89
N GLU A 152 9.48 9.76 -10.72
CA GLU A 152 9.77 11.20 -10.60
C GLU A 152 11.20 11.50 -10.15
N GLY A 153 11.77 10.64 -9.31
CA GLY A 153 13.13 10.88 -8.84
C GLY A 153 13.51 10.05 -7.62
N THR A 154 14.67 10.38 -7.05
CA THR A 154 15.18 9.76 -5.82
C THR A 154 15.60 10.86 -4.86
N LEU A 155 15.03 10.83 -3.66
CA LEU A 155 15.45 11.69 -2.54
C LEU A 155 16.50 10.94 -1.72
N ARG A 156 17.69 11.53 -1.62
CA ARG A 156 18.78 10.96 -0.83
C ARG A 156 18.55 11.21 0.66
N HIS A 157 18.90 10.21 1.51
CA HIS A 157 18.76 10.26 2.97
C HIS A 157 17.38 10.76 3.44
N HIS A 158 16.34 10.29 2.75
CA HIS A 158 14.97 10.77 2.94
C HIS A 158 14.33 10.26 4.25
N LEU A 159 14.64 9.03 4.63
CA LEU A 159 14.11 8.38 5.84
C LEU A 159 15.22 7.60 6.56
N LEU A 160 15.11 7.50 7.88
CA LEU A 160 15.89 6.58 8.68
C LEU A 160 15.14 5.24 8.76
N CYS A 161 15.80 4.15 8.38
CA CYS A 161 15.26 2.80 8.57
C CYS A 161 15.34 2.38 10.04
N TRP A 162 14.55 1.40 10.44
CA TRP A 162 14.64 0.82 11.79
C TRP A 162 16.01 0.19 12.09
N THR A 163 16.78 -0.14 11.06
CA THR A 163 18.18 -0.63 11.17
C THR A 163 19.18 0.45 11.58
N GLY A 164 18.77 1.73 11.57
CA GLY A 164 19.66 2.87 11.78
C GLY A 164 20.33 3.39 10.50
N GLU A 165 20.06 2.80 9.35
CA GLU A 165 20.60 3.23 8.06
C GLU A 165 19.72 4.30 7.39
N TRP A 166 20.35 5.25 6.72
CA TRP A 166 19.65 6.23 5.90
C TRP A 166 19.17 5.60 4.59
N ARG A 167 17.90 5.80 4.30
CA ARG A 167 17.24 5.34 3.11
C ARG A 167 17.16 6.43 2.05
N ASP A 168 17.66 6.15 0.86
CA ASP A 168 17.25 6.88 -0.33
C ASP A 168 15.90 6.36 -0.80
N THR A 169 14.99 7.28 -1.12
CA THR A 169 13.62 6.92 -1.48
C THR A 169 13.34 7.28 -2.94
N VAL A 170 12.93 6.29 -3.71
CA VAL A 170 12.45 6.48 -5.09
C VAL A 170 10.97 6.81 -5.07
N PHE A 171 10.59 7.92 -5.70
CA PHE A 171 9.22 8.39 -5.83
C PHE A 171 8.64 8.06 -7.19
N PHE A 172 7.39 7.64 -7.16
CA PHE A 172 6.51 7.43 -8.30
C PHE A 172 5.18 8.13 -8.05
N SER A 173 4.46 8.44 -9.11
CA SER A 173 3.10 8.98 -9.02
C SER A 173 2.21 8.46 -10.14
N VAL A 174 0.90 8.61 -9.91
CA VAL A 174 -0.14 8.58 -10.93
C VAL A 174 -0.95 9.85 -10.76
N LEU A 175 -1.11 10.62 -11.84
CA LEU A 175 -1.96 11.81 -11.87
C LEU A 175 -3.39 11.44 -12.33
N ARG A 176 -4.33 12.32 -12.04
CA ARG A 176 -5.75 12.12 -12.39
C ARG A 176 -5.96 11.90 -13.88
N ASP A 177 -5.29 12.66 -14.72
CA ASP A 177 -5.39 12.56 -16.19
C ASP A 177 -4.69 11.30 -16.75
N GLU A 178 -3.72 10.74 -16.05
CA GLU A 178 -3.07 9.48 -16.39
C GLU A 178 -3.91 8.24 -15.97
N TRP A 179 -4.80 8.42 -14.97
CA TRP A 179 -5.55 7.30 -14.39
C TRP A 179 -6.34 6.45 -15.39
N PRO A 180 -7.05 7.00 -16.40
CA PRO A 180 -7.77 6.18 -17.39
C PRO A 180 -6.84 5.18 -18.10
N THR A 181 -5.63 5.60 -18.47
CA THR A 181 -4.62 4.75 -19.13
C THR A 181 -4.07 3.70 -18.17
N VAL A 182 -3.70 4.11 -16.96
CA VAL A 182 -3.20 3.21 -15.89
C VAL A 182 -4.27 2.17 -15.55
N LYS A 183 -5.53 2.59 -15.41
CA LYS A 183 -6.66 1.70 -15.14
C LYS A 183 -6.83 0.66 -16.24
N ALA A 184 -6.82 1.06 -17.50
CA ALA A 184 -6.94 0.15 -18.64
C ALA A 184 -5.81 -0.88 -18.67
N GLY A 185 -4.57 -0.46 -18.38
CA GLY A 185 -3.42 -1.36 -18.26
C GLY A 185 -3.55 -2.35 -17.09
N LEU A 186 -4.11 -1.93 -15.95
CA LEU A 186 -4.40 -2.81 -14.82
C LEU A 186 -5.54 -3.78 -15.17
N ASP A 187 -6.64 -3.30 -15.79
CA ASP A 187 -7.76 -4.14 -16.20
C ASP A 187 -7.31 -5.26 -17.16
N ALA A 188 -6.48 -4.94 -18.16
CA ALA A 188 -5.90 -5.91 -19.08
C ALA A 188 -5.04 -6.98 -18.40
N ARG A 189 -4.40 -6.67 -17.27
CA ARG A 189 -3.61 -7.62 -16.47
C ARG A 189 -4.46 -8.49 -15.54
N LEU A 190 -5.69 -8.12 -15.30
CA LEU A 190 -6.63 -8.82 -14.42
C LEU A 190 -7.60 -9.70 -15.19
N ALA A 191 -7.77 -9.44 -16.48
CA ALA A 191 -8.52 -10.31 -17.40
C ALA A 191 -7.77 -11.64 -17.57
#